data_10f54fd6f167d8e7f9a2904b3fd1948a
#
_entry.id   10f54fd6f167d8e7f9a2904b3fd1948a
#
_cell.length_a   1.000
_cell.length_b   1.000
_cell.length_c   1.000
_cell.angle_alpha   90.00
_cell.angle_beta   90.00
_cell.angle_gamma   90.00
#
_symmetry.space_group_name_H-M   'P 1'
#
loop_
_entity.id
_entity.type
_entity.pdbx_description
1 polymer ?
#
loop_
_entity_poly.entity_id
_entity_poly.type
_entity_poly.pdbx_seq_one_letter_code
_entity_poly.pdbx_strand_id
1 'polypeptide(L)'
;MWTSARQVRQSGITLIELMIAMAIFAVMAASMFIAFNSIQQSKAGGDAASQRLRQYQFMFNRLGQDFQQITPRPIRDEFGDPKGALIAGPEGGIEFTRTGWTRSRFSRSQRSNLQRIQYYLEDGKLVRAYWYHLDREPAAQPARSVLMDGVTELKFKFYYSFTSDAATSPW
;
A
#
# COMPACT_ATOMS: atom_id res chain seq x y z
N MET A 1 -54.91 55.73 37.05
CA MET A 1 -53.86 55.14 36.19
C MET A 1 -54.36 53.76 35.79
N TRP A 2 -54.89 53.60 34.57
CA TRP A 2 -55.45 52.34 34.08
C TRP A 2 -54.46 51.76 33.07
N THR A 3 -53.83 50.65 33.39
CA THR A 3 -52.94 49.90 32.46
C THR A 3 -53.81 48.95 31.63
N SER A 4 -54.00 49.26 30.34
CA SER A 4 -54.58 48.33 29.37
C SER A 4 -53.67 47.16 29.11
N ALA A 5 -54.04 46.00 29.63
CA ALA A 5 -53.40 44.72 29.27
C ALA A 5 -53.78 44.40 27.81
N ARG A 6 -52.78 44.44 26.89
CA ARG A 6 -52.90 43.91 25.52
C ARG A 6 -53.15 42.40 25.61
N GLN A 7 -54.35 41.96 25.30
CA GLN A 7 -54.61 40.54 25.05
C GLN A 7 -53.91 40.13 23.74
N VAL A 8 -52.93 39.28 23.91
CA VAL A 8 -52.28 38.58 22.79
C VAL A 8 -53.29 37.54 22.28
N ARG A 9 -53.79 37.77 21.05
CA ARG A 9 -54.62 36.78 20.35
C ARG A 9 -53.79 35.52 20.12
N GLN A 10 -54.11 34.44 20.78
CA GLN A 10 -53.59 33.11 20.45
C GLN A 10 -54.31 32.62 19.20
N SER A 11 -53.64 32.68 18.04
CA SER A 11 -54.11 32.05 16.81
C SER A 11 -53.74 30.56 16.90
N GLY A 12 -54.72 29.69 16.91
CA GLY A 12 -54.52 28.24 16.80
C GLY A 12 -54.11 27.85 15.39
N ILE A 13 -53.24 26.84 15.25
CA ILE A 13 -52.84 26.28 13.96
C ILE A 13 -54.03 25.53 13.35
N THR A 14 -54.30 25.74 12.08
CA THR A 14 -55.35 25.03 11.36
C THR A 14 -54.88 23.64 10.93
N LEU A 15 -55.82 22.69 10.84
CA LEU A 15 -55.51 21.31 10.44
C LEU A 15 -54.89 21.26 9.02
N ILE A 16 -55.32 22.13 8.10
CA ILE A 16 -54.78 22.23 6.75
C ILE A 16 -53.31 22.75 6.72
N GLU A 17 -53.01 23.68 7.63
CA GLU A 17 -51.64 24.21 7.76
C GLU A 17 -50.66 23.12 8.23
N LEU A 18 -51.11 22.28 9.16
CA LEU A 18 -50.36 21.13 9.62
C LEU A 18 -50.15 20.11 8.49
N MET A 19 -51.18 19.82 7.68
CA MET A 19 -51.08 18.89 6.56
C MET A 19 -50.10 19.41 5.50
N ILE A 20 -50.11 20.69 5.15
CA ILE A 20 -49.19 21.31 4.21
C ILE A 20 -47.76 21.26 4.76
N ALA A 21 -47.58 21.59 6.03
CA ALA A 21 -46.25 21.52 6.66
C ALA A 21 -45.68 20.11 6.62
N MET A 22 -46.48 19.08 6.92
CA MET A 22 -46.07 17.69 6.85
C MET A 22 -45.74 17.23 5.43
N ALA A 23 -46.51 17.69 4.42
CA ALA A 23 -46.25 17.40 3.02
C ALA A 23 -44.91 17.99 2.55
N ILE A 24 -44.64 19.25 2.90
CA ILE A 24 -43.37 19.91 2.57
C ILE A 24 -42.22 19.20 3.28
N PHE A 25 -42.38 18.86 4.56
CA PHE A 25 -41.36 18.13 5.31
C PHE A 25 -41.07 16.76 4.70
N ALA A 26 -42.08 16.01 4.26
CA ALA A 26 -41.91 14.73 3.60
C ALA A 26 -41.11 14.83 2.30
N VAL A 27 -41.40 15.86 1.46
CA VAL A 27 -40.65 16.11 0.23
C VAL A 27 -39.20 16.48 0.53
N MET A 28 -38.95 17.31 1.52
CA MET A 28 -37.59 17.67 1.94
C MET A 28 -36.81 16.46 2.47
N ALA A 29 -37.44 15.64 3.31
CA ALA A 29 -36.83 14.42 3.85
C ALA A 29 -36.49 13.43 2.73
N ALA A 30 -37.41 13.24 1.76
CA ALA A 30 -37.16 12.36 0.61
C ALA A 30 -35.98 12.88 -0.25
N SER A 31 -35.92 14.18 -0.51
CA SER A 31 -34.82 14.77 -1.26
C SER A 31 -33.47 14.63 -0.56
N MET A 32 -33.44 14.81 0.76
CA MET A 32 -32.25 14.64 1.57
C MET A 32 -31.78 13.19 1.58
N PHE A 33 -32.69 12.23 1.62
CA PHE A 33 -32.38 10.80 1.56
C PHE A 33 -31.76 10.39 0.21
N ILE A 34 -32.31 10.90 -0.90
CA ILE A 34 -31.76 10.67 -2.24
C ILE A 34 -30.34 11.27 -2.36
N ALA A 35 -30.13 12.50 -1.91
CA ALA A 35 -28.82 13.12 -1.91
C ALA A 35 -27.79 12.36 -1.06
N PHE A 36 -28.18 11.90 0.11
CA PHE A 36 -27.33 11.11 0.98
C PHE A 36 -26.90 9.79 0.32
N ASN A 37 -27.83 9.05 -0.27
CA ASN A 37 -27.55 7.82 -0.96
C ASN A 37 -26.58 8.02 -2.17
N SER A 38 -26.77 9.12 -2.92
CA SER A 38 -25.88 9.47 -4.03
C SER A 38 -24.44 9.73 -3.56
N ILE A 39 -24.26 10.42 -2.43
CA ILE A 39 -22.96 10.66 -1.82
C ILE A 39 -22.30 9.34 -1.37
N GLN A 40 -23.07 8.44 -0.75
CA GLN A 40 -22.55 7.15 -0.31
C GLN A 40 -22.08 6.28 -1.48
N GLN A 41 -22.83 6.22 -2.57
CA GLN A 41 -22.44 5.50 -3.77
C GLN A 41 -21.18 6.09 -4.41
N SER A 42 -21.06 7.41 -4.48
CA SER A 42 -19.88 8.09 -5.02
C SER A 42 -18.63 7.83 -4.17
N LYS A 43 -18.77 7.78 -2.85
CA LYS A 43 -17.68 7.43 -1.93
C LYS A 43 -17.20 6.00 -2.15
N ALA A 44 -18.10 5.03 -2.26
CA ALA A 44 -17.73 3.64 -2.44
C ALA A 44 -16.87 3.41 -3.70
N GLY A 45 -17.23 4.07 -4.81
CA GLY A 45 -16.44 4.02 -6.05
C GLY A 45 -15.07 4.72 -5.92
N GLY A 46 -15.03 5.88 -5.26
CA GLY A 46 -13.81 6.63 -5.01
C GLY A 46 -12.84 5.90 -4.06
N ASP A 47 -13.36 5.22 -3.06
CA ASP A 47 -12.56 4.48 -2.09
C ASP A 47 -11.84 3.27 -2.73
N ALA A 48 -12.50 2.53 -3.61
CA ALA A 48 -11.91 1.41 -4.34
C ALA A 48 -10.77 1.88 -5.26
N ALA A 49 -10.98 2.96 -6.02
CA ALA A 49 -9.94 3.54 -6.87
C ALA A 49 -8.75 4.07 -6.05
N SER A 50 -9.03 4.75 -4.95
CA SER A 50 -8.00 5.27 -4.03
C SER A 50 -7.20 4.17 -3.37
N GLN A 51 -7.84 3.06 -3.00
CA GLN A 51 -7.16 1.90 -2.41
C GLN A 51 -6.19 1.27 -3.42
N ARG A 52 -6.62 1.11 -4.67
CA ARG A 52 -5.78 0.59 -5.73
C ARG A 52 -4.58 1.49 -6.02
N LEU A 53 -4.80 2.80 -6.05
CA LEU A 53 -3.71 3.78 -6.22
C LEU A 53 -2.69 3.72 -5.07
N ARG A 54 -3.15 3.63 -3.82
CA ARG A 54 -2.27 3.47 -2.65
C ARG A 54 -1.43 2.18 -2.74
N GLN A 55 -2.02 1.08 -3.23
CA GLN A 55 -1.32 -0.18 -3.43
C GLN A 55 -0.20 -0.04 -4.47
N TYR A 56 -0.47 0.61 -5.61
CA TYR A 56 0.57 0.93 -6.60
C TYR A 56 1.69 1.80 -6.01
N GLN A 57 1.33 2.87 -5.32
CA GLN A 57 2.31 3.77 -4.70
C GLN A 57 3.18 3.03 -3.68
N PHE A 58 2.59 2.20 -2.84
CA PHE A 58 3.32 1.37 -1.87
C PHE A 58 4.28 0.41 -2.57
N MET A 59 3.82 -0.30 -3.59
CA MET A 59 4.63 -1.22 -4.38
C MET A 59 5.83 -0.49 -5.03
N PHE A 60 5.58 0.61 -5.76
CA PHE A 60 6.66 1.36 -6.42
C PHE A 60 7.65 1.97 -5.44
N ASN A 61 7.18 2.53 -4.33
CA ASN A 61 8.05 3.05 -3.29
C ASN A 61 8.91 1.94 -2.68
N ARG A 62 8.34 0.76 -2.45
CA ARG A 62 9.08 -0.38 -1.89
C ARG A 62 10.13 -0.90 -2.86
N LEU A 63 9.75 -1.10 -4.12
CA LEU A 63 10.69 -1.47 -5.18
C LEU A 63 11.82 -0.43 -5.29
N GLY A 64 11.48 0.85 -5.41
CA GLY A 64 12.47 1.93 -5.52
C GLY A 64 13.46 1.95 -4.35
N GLN A 65 12.97 1.82 -3.12
CA GLN A 65 13.84 1.75 -1.93
C GLN A 65 14.77 0.54 -1.94
N ASP A 66 14.24 -0.63 -2.32
CA ASP A 66 15.04 -1.85 -2.34
C ASP A 66 16.10 -1.81 -3.44
N PHE A 67 15.76 -1.33 -4.64
CA PHE A 67 16.70 -1.20 -5.76
C PHE A 67 17.77 -0.13 -5.54
N GLN A 68 17.43 1.00 -4.92
CA GLN A 68 18.42 2.04 -4.58
C GLN A 68 19.46 1.59 -3.55
N GLN A 69 19.16 0.55 -2.81
CA GLN A 69 20.01 0.04 -1.74
C GLN A 69 20.72 -1.26 -2.10
N ILE A 70 20.71 -1.67 -3.36
CA ILE A 70 21.46 -2.83 -3.83
C ILE A 70 22.94 -2.64 -3.47
N THR A 71 23.54 -3.72 -2.98
CA THR A 71 24.95 -3.73 -2.62
C THR A 71 25.62 -5.00 -3.17
N PRO A 72 26.89 -4.92 -3.64
CA PRO A 72 27.61 -6.03 -4.22
C PRO A 72 28.15 -6.99 -3.13
N ARG A 73 27.22 -7.54 -2.33
CA ARG A 73 27.54 -8.50 -1.29
C ARG A 73 27.01 -9.89 -1.66
N PRO A 74 27.87 -10.81 -2.09
CA PRO A 74 27.48 -12.21 -2.30
C PRO A 74 27.12 -12.86 -0.97
N ILE A 75 26.34 -13.93 -1.05
CA ILE A 75 25.92 -14.74 0.09
C ILE A 75 26.39 -16.18 -0.07
N ARG A 76 26.22 -17.00 0.99
CA ARG A 76 26.26 -18.45 0.88
C ARG A 76 24.85 -19.00 0.93
N ASP A 77 24.58 -19.99 0.10
CA ASP A 77 23.30 -20.70 0.14
C ASP A 77 23.25 -21.73 1.30
N GLU A 78 22.21 -22.51 1.35
CA GLU A 78 21.98 -23.52 2.40
C GLU A 78 22.99 -24.68 2.39
N PHE A 79 23.73 -24.86 1.28
CA PHE A 79 24.80 -25.87 1.13
C PHE A 79 26.18 -25.24 1.36
N GLY A 80 26.27 -23.95 1.57
CA GLY A 80 27.52 -23.22 1.74
C GLY A 80 28.13 -22.71 0.43
N ASP A 81 27.48 -22.94 -0.69
CA ASP A 81 27.96 -22.51 -2.01
C ASP A 81 27.78 -21.00 -2.20
N PRO A 82 28.75 -20.34 -2.86
CA PRO A 82 28.67 -18.89 -3.09
C PRO A 82 27.57 -18.55 -4.11
N LYS A 83 26.67 -17.63 -3.72
CA LYS A 83 25.65 -17.04 -4.58
C LYS A 83 25.94 -15.57 -4.85
N GLY A 84 25.83 -15.15 -6.09
CA GLY A 84 26.07 -13.77 -6.52
C GLY A 84 25.25 -12.74 -5.74
N ALA A 85 25.74 -11.50 -5.69
CA ALA A 85 25.07 -10.39 -5.02
C ALA A 85 23.70 -10.07 -5.65
N LEU A 86 23.58 -10.26 -6.98
CA LEU A 86 22.34 -10.12 -7.73
C LEU A 86 22.21 -11.33 -8.66
N ILE A 87 21.05 -11.94 -8.68
CA ILE A 87 20.74 -13.14 -9.48
C ILE A 87 19.38 -12.94 -10.13
N ALA A 88 19.30 -13.14 -11.45
CA ALA A 88 18.03 -13.28 -12.13
C ALA A 88 17.45 -14.66 -11.81
N GLY A 89 16.24 -14.69 -11.29
CA GLY A 89 15.52 -15.90 -10.98
C GLY A 89 14.75 -16.45 -12.19
N PRO A 90 14.24 -17.68 -12.11
CA PRO A 90 13.30 -18.19 -13.08
C PRO A 90 12.05 -17.32 -13.16
N GLU A 91 11.33 -17.40 -14.29
CA GLU A 91 10.04 -16.68 -14.49
C GLU A 91 10.12 -15.15 -14.31
N GLY A 92 11.27 -14.55 -14.62
CA GLY A 92 11.47 -13.10 -14.52
C GLY A 92 11.68 -12.56 -13.11
N GLY A 93 11.81 -13.43 -12.12
CA GLY A 93 12.13 -13.02 -10.74
C GLY A 93 13.54 -12.47 -10.59
N ILE A 94 13.80 -11.77 -9.49
CA ILE A 94 15.11 -11.23 -9.15
C ILE A 94 15.40 -11.42 -7.68
N GLU A 95 16.64 -11.80 -7.36
CA GLU A 95 17.13 -11.92 -5.99
C GLU A 95 18.42 -11.11 -5.82
N PHE A 96 18.50 -10.30 -4.77
CA PHE A 96 19.68 -9.48 -4.52
C PHE A 96 19.89 -9.14 -3.06
N THR A 97 21.11 -8.73 -2.74
CA THR A 97 21.46 -8.22 -1.41
C THR A 97 21.28 -6.70 -1.39
N ARG A 98 20.64 -6.20 -0.35
CA ARG A 98 20.50 -4.77 -0.09
C ARG A 98 21.02 -4.38 1.27
N THR A 99 21.34 -3.10 1.44
CA THR A 99 21.61 -2.46 2.73
C THR A 99 20.35 -1.77 3.28
N GLY A 100 20.48 -1.01 4.37
CA GLY A 100 19.41 -0.13 4.88
C GLY A 100 18.32 -0.84 5.67
N TRP A 101 18.55 -2.05 6.15
CA TRP A 101 17.64 -2.66 7.10
C TRP A 101 17.77 -1.97 8.46
N THR A 102 16.77 -1.14 8.79
CA THR A 102 16.78 -0.35 10.02
C THR A 102 16.80 -1.27 11.24
N ARG A 103 17.80 -1.08 12.08
CA ARG A 103 17.89 -1.77 13.37
C ARG A 103 17.07 -1.00 14.39
N SER A 104 16.19 -1.69 15.11
CA SER A 104 15.60 -1.10 16.31
C SER A 104 16.71 -0.86 17.34
N ARG A 105 16.79 0.36 17.87
CA ARG A 105 17.75 0.69 18.97
C ARG A 105 17.54 -0.18 20.22
N PHE A 106 16.37 -0.78 20.35
CA PHE A 106 16.00 -1.66 21.47
C PHE A 106 16.22 -3.14 21.19
N SER A 107 16.64 -3.52 19.99
CA SER A 107 16.91 -4.92 19.67
C SER A 107 18.28 -5.33 20.25
N ARG A 108 18.29 -6.33 21.13
CA ARG A 108 19.51 -6.97 21.64
C ARG A 108 20.23 -7.81 20.59
N SER A 109 19.61 -8.08 19.46
CA SER A 109 20.19 -8.85 18.37
C SER A 109 21.18 -8.01 17.57
N GLN A 110 22.42 -8.45 17.46
CA GLN A 110 23.47 -7.89 16.59
C GLN A 110 23.22 -8.33 15.14
N ARG A 111 22.10 -7.90 14.53
CA ARG A 111 21.86 -8.20 13.12
C ARG A 111 22.66 -7.28 12.21
N SER A 112 23.07 -7.80 11.06
CA SER A 112 23.59 -6.99 9.98
C SER A 112 22.52 -5.98 9.49
N ASN A 113 22.95 -4.84 8.94
CA ASN A 113 22.08 -3.92 8.19
C ASN A 113 21.82 -4.41 6.75
N LEU A 114 22.42 -5.54 6.37
CA LEU A 114 22.25 -6.18 5.08
C LEU A 114 21.07 -7.15 5.14
N GLN A 115 20.36 -7.26 4.02
CA GLN A 115 19.21 -8.14 3.86
C GLN A 115 19.22 -8.76 2.47
N ARG A 116 18.99 -10.06 2.38
CA ARG A 116 18.73 -10.73 1.11
C ARG A 116 17.25 -10.67 0.81
N ILE A 117 16.88 -10.24 -0.38
CA ILE A 117 15.50 -10.14 -0.82
C ILE A 117 15.31 -10.77 -2.18
N GLN A 118 14.08 -11.18 -2.46
CA GLN A 118 13.67 -11.74 -3.73
C GLN A 118 12.31 -11.15 -4.13
N TYR A 119 12.17 -10.84 -5.40
CA TYR A 119 10.91 -10.51 -6.05
C TYR A 119 10.58 -11.59 -7.07
N TYR A 120 9.37 -12.09 -7.04
CA TYR A 120 8.89 -13.09 -7.98
C TYR A 120 7.38 -13.01 -8.12
N LEU A 121 6.87 -13.64 -9.19
CA LEU A 121 5.45 -13.76 -9.46
C LEU A 121 4.96 -15.14 -8.98
N GLU A 122 3.87 -15.17 -8.23
CA GLU A 122 3.22 -16.37 -7.75
C GLU A 122 1.71 -16.18 -7.77
N ASP A 123 1.00 -17.03 -8.47
CA ASP A 123 -0.48 -16.98 -8.61
C ASP A 123 -1.02 -15.60 -9.00
N GLY A 124 -0.37 -14.91 -9.94
CA GLY A 124 -0.76 -13.56 -10.35
C GLY A 124 -0.51 -12.47 -9.31
N LYS A 125 0.33 -12.73 -8.31
CA LYS A 125 0.69 -11.81 -7.25
C LYS A 125 2.17 -11.51 -7.28
N LEU A 126 2.52 -10.23 -7.19
CA LEU A 126 3.90 -9.82 -6.97
C LEU A 126 4.26 -10.03 -5.50
N VAL A 127 5.14 -10.98 -5.27
CA VAL A 127 5.60 -11.36 -3.92
C VAL A 127 7.01 -10.82 -3.69
N ARG A 128 7.20 -10.20 -2.53
CA ARG A 128 8.49 -9.86 -1.98
C ARG A 128 8.82 -10.81 -0.84
N ALA A 129 9.88 -11.58 -1.00
CA ALA A 129 10.43 -12.43 0.05
C ALA A 129 11.73 -11.82 0.61
N TYR A 130 12.03 -12.08 1.87
CA TYR A 130 13.30 -11.66 2.49
C TYR A 130 13.71 -12.62 3.59
N TRP A 131 15.03 -12.76 3.78
CA TRP A 131 15.62 -13.59 4.82
C TRP A 131 16.11 -12.72 5.97
N TYR A 132 15.98 -13.27 7.19
CA TYR A 132 16.46 -12.60 8.42
C TYR A 132 17.96 -12.66 8.57
N HIS A 133 18.60 -13.71 8.05
CA HIS A 133 20.05 -13.91 7.99
C HIS A 133 20.51 -13.78 6.55
N LEU A 134 21.71 -13.22 6.35
CA LEU A 134 22.25 -12.99 5.03
C LEU A 134 22.66 -14.33 4.40
N ASP A 135 23.43 -15.11 5.13
CA ASP A 135 23.77 -16.48 4.76
C ASP A 135 22.65 -17.42 5.21
N ARG A 136 22.27 -18.34 4.34
CA ARG A 136 21.11 -19.19 4.58
C ARG A 136 21.47 -20.38 5.47
N GLU A 137 20.66 -20.57 6.50
CA GLU A 137 20.64 -21.80 7.24
C GLU A 137 19.83 -22.85 6.47
N PRO A 138 20.17 -24.17 6.58
CA PRO A 138 19.36 -25.23 6.02
C PRO A 138 17.89 -25.09 6.46
N ALA A 139 16.97 -25.17 5.51
CA ALA A 139 15.53 -25.03 5.72
C ALA A 139 15.04 -23.62 6.18
N ALA A 140 15.86 -22.57 6.09
CA ALA A 140 15.44 -21.21 6.41
C ALA A 140 14.35 -20.73 5.45
N GLN A 141 13.13 -20.51 5.97
CA GLN A 141 12.02 -19.98 5.19
C GLN A 141 12.07 -18.44 5.14
N PRO A 142 11.89 -17.83 3.97
CA PRO A 142 11.81 -16.38 3.87
C PRO A 142 10.50 -15.86 4.45
N ALA A 143 10.54 -14.68 5.05
CA ALA A 143 9.32 -13.91 5.29
C ALA A 143 8.80 -13.36 3.97
N ARG A 144 7.49 -13.49 3.74
CA ARG A 144 6.84 -13.18 2.46
C ARG A 144 5.83 -12.06 2.64
N SER A 145 5.75 -11.19 1.66
CA SER A 145 4.79 -10.09 1.60
C SER A 145 4.26 -9.93 0.19
N VAL A 146 2.95 -10.00 0.02
CA VAL A 146 2.29 -9.68 -1.25
C VAL A 146 2.27 -8.17 -1.39
N LEU A 147 2.84 -7.66 -2.48
CA LEU A 147 2.86 -6.23 -2.78
C LEU A 147 1.71 -5.81 -3.67
N MET A 148 1.30 -6.69 -4.59
CA MET A 148 0.25 -6.39 -5.56
C MET A 148 -0.40 -7.66 -6.08
N ASP A 149 -1.71 -7.60 -6.29
CA ASP A 149 -2.51 -8.63 -6.96
C ASP A 149 -2.75 -8.26 -8.44
N GLY A 150 -3.07 -9.27 -9.26
CA GLY A 150 -3.43 -9.08 -10.66
C GLY A 150 -2.25 -8.73 -11.56
N VAL A 151 -1.06 -9.22 -11.24
CA VAL A 151 0.15 -9.07 -12.05
C VAL A 151 0.23 -10.24 -13.03
N THR A 152 0.26 -9.95 -14.32
CA THR A 152 0.33 -10.96 -15.37
C THR A 152 1.75 -11.32 -15.77
N GLU A 153 2.67 -10.38 -15.68
CA GLU A 153 4.08 -10.57 -16.06
C GLU A 153 4.99 -9.70 -15.20
N LEU A 154 6.15 -10.24 -14.83
CA LEU A 154 7.21 -9.54 -14.15
C LEU A 154 8.48 -9.61 -15.02
N LYS A 155 9.01 -8.45 -15.37
CA LYS A 155 10.20 -8.38 -16.23
C LYS A 155 11.17 -7.30 -15.76
N PHE A 156 12.41 -7.68 -15.48
CA PHE A 156 13.48 -6.75 -15.13
C PHE A 156 14.42 -6.58 -16.32
N LYS A 157 14.73 -5.33 -16.66
CA LYS A 157 15.70 -4.98 -17.69
C LYS A 157 16.88 -4.27 -17.05
N PHE A 158 18.09 -4.72 -17.36
CA PHE A 158 19.32 -4.13 -16.88
C PHE A 158 19.99 -3.38 -18.03
N TYR A 159 20.41 -2.15 -17.78
CA TYR A 159 21.16 -1.35 -18.72
C TYR A 159 22.58 -1.21 -18.20
N TYR A 160 23.54 -1.61 -19.01
CA TYR A 160 24.96 -1.39 -18.74
C TYR A 160 25.38 -0.06 -19.33
N SER A 161 25.97 0.81 -18.54
CA SER A 161 26.69 1.95 -19.06
C SER A 161 28.17 1.55 -19.12
N PHE A 162 28.69 1.35 -20.31
CA PHE A 162 30.11 1.19 -20.52
C PHE A 162 30.77 2.56 -20.41
N THR A 163 31.26 2.90 -19.24
CA THR A 163 32.33 3.90 -19.12
C THR A 163 33.63 3.19 -19.48
N SER A 164 34.38 3.73 -20.38
CA SER A 164 35.61 3.14 -20.97
C SER A 164 36.74 2.85 -19.97
N ASP A 165 36.54 3.06 -18.70
CA ASP A 165 37.54 2.88 -17.63
C ASP A 165 37.30 1.65 -16.74
N ALA A 166 36.34 0.77 -17.06
CA ALA A 166 36.02 -0.36 -16.22
C ALA A 166 36.85 -1.61 -16.57
N ALA A 167 38.08 -1.63 -16.16
CA ALA A 167 38.89 -2.85 -16.14
C ALA A 167 38.56 -3.81 -14.98
N THR A 168 37.57 -3.50 -14.17
CA THR A 168 37.12 -4.39 -13.08
C THR A 168 35.63 -4.26 -12.85
N SER A 169 34.86 -5.17 -13.44
CA SER A 169 33.46 -5.38 -13.06
C SER A 169 33.42 -6.06 -11.68
N PRO A 170 32.79 -5.48 -10.67
CA PRO A 170 32.63 -6.10 -9.36
C PRO A 170 31.49 -7.14 -9.28
N TRP A 171 30.87 -7.51 -10.41
CA TRP A 171 29.71 -8.42 -10.50
C TRP A 171 30.06 -9.78 -11.07
#